data_ede334d8f4a7efbc748b361b5dd901e1
#
_entry.id   ede334d8f4a7efbc748b361b5dd901e1
#
_cell.length_a   1.000
_cell.length_b   1.000
_cell.length_c   1.000
_cell.angle_alpha   90.00
_cell.angle_beta   90.00
_cell.angle_gamma   90.00
#
_symmetry.space_group_name_H-M   'P 1'
#
loop_
_entity.id
_entity.type
_entity.pdbx_description
1 polymer ?
#
loop_
_entity_poly.entity_id
_entity_poly.type
_entity_poly.pdbx_seq_one_letter_code
_entity_poly.pdbx_strand_id
1 'polypeptide(L)'
;MREYSKRKNLNRGYMKLEVWHLAIELYKVVVQLCHEFKIDFKIRSQISDAAQSVPANIAEGYSRRSINEYLQHLYVSLGSLSETLSRATALFAAEQITEKRFDEFDALHYEVENKLWNLVASLEEKRTEGTWIDRVPKPNKVVIKV
;
A
#
# COMPACT_ATOMS: atom_id res chain seq x y z
N MET A 1 2.70 4.27 -18.52
CA MET A 1 1.44 4.05 -17.82
C MET A 1 1.02 2.60 -17.95
N ARG A 2 0.58 2.00 -16.88
CA ARG A 2 0.30 0.58 -16.86
C ARG A 2 -1.03 0.26 -17.50
N GLU A 3 -1.19 -1.01 -17.89
CA GLU A 3 -2.38 -1.46 -18.62
C GLU A 3 -3.68 -1.21 -17.86
N TYR A 4 -3.70 -1.42 -16.52
CA TYR A 4 -4.90 -1.13 -15.74
C TYR A 4 -5.27 0.35 -15.71
N SER A 5 -4.31 1.24 -15.94
CA SER A 5 -4.55 2.69 -15.95
C SER A 5 -5.21 3.20 -17.24
N LYS A 6 -5.42 2.32 -18.22
CA LYS A 6 -6.12 2.65 -19.48
C LYS A 6 -7.62 2.33 -19.44
N ARG A 7 -8.14 1.85 -18.33
CA ARG A 7 -9.55 1.45 -18.21
C ARG A 7 -10.44 2.64 -17.85
N LYS A 8 -11.73 2.54 -18.17
CA LYS A 8 -12.71 3.62 -17.99
C LYS A 8 -12.83 4.19 -16.56
N ASN A 9 -12.47 3.43 -15.55
CA ASN A 9 -12.62 3.82 -14.15
C ASN A 9 -11.30 4.23 -13.50
N LEU A 10 -10.43 4.85 -14.27
CA LEU A 10 -9.08 5.25 -13.93
C LEU A 10 -8.93 6.23 -12.80
N ASN A 11 -9.97 7.00 -12.52
CA ASN A 11 -9.87 8.15 -11.63
C ASN A 11 -10.50 7.90 -10.26
N ARG A 12 -10.48 6.67 -9.81
CA ARG A 12 -10.78 6.41 -8.40
C ARG A 12 -9.72 7.10 -7.54
N GLY A 13 -10.15 7.83 -6.53
CA GLY A 13 -9.31 8.78 -5.82
C GLY A 13 -7.95 8.24 -5.36
N TYR A 14 -7.88 7.04 -4.77
CA TYR A 14 -6.63 6.44 -4.31
C TYR A 14 -5.66 6.11 -5.47
N MET A 15 -6.16 5.88 -6.67
CA MET A 15 -5.34 5.60 -7.85
C MET A 15 -4.56 6.82 -8.34
N LYS A 16 -4.85 8.00 -7.80
CA LYS A 16 -4.08 9.23 -8.05
C LYS A 16 -2.88 9.35 -7.12
N LEU A 17 -2.82 8.54 -6.06
CA LEU A 17 -1.72 8.58 -5.10
C LEU A 17 -0.51 7.84 -5.67
N GLU A 18 0.60 8.55 -5.76
CA GLU A 18 1.87 7.95 -6.21
C GLU A 18 2.28 6.79 -5.32
N VAL A 19 2.10 6.92 -4.00
CA VAL A 19 2.46 5.86 -3.05
C VAL A 19 1.68 4.58 -3.31
N TRP A 20 0.41 4.67 -3.73
CA TRP A 20 -0.36 3.48 -4.09
C TRP A 20 0.25 2.75 -5.30
N HIS A 21 0.62 3.50 -6.35
CA HIS A 21 1.28 2.93 -7.53
C HIS A 21 2.60 2.26 -7.17
N LEU A 22 3.42 2.91 -6.34
CA LEU A 22 4.70 2.34 -5.89
C LEU A 22 4.49 1.10 -5.04
N ALA A 23 3.45 1.07 -4.21
CA ALA A 23 3.10 -0.12 -3.42
C ALA A 23 2.67 -1.30 -4.31
N ILE A 24 1.95 -1.03 -5.40
CA ILE A 24 1.64 -2.05 -6.41
C ILE A 24 2.93 -2.57 -7.06
N GLU A 25 3.88 -1.68 -7.39
CA GLU A 25 5.17 -2.10 -7.93
C GLU A 25 5.95 -2.97 -6.94
N LEU A 26 5.93 -2.62 -5.68
CA LEU A 26 6.59 -3.40 -4.64
C LEU A 26 6.00 -4.82 -4.58
N TYR A 27 4.67 -4.93 -4.60
CA TYR A 27 4.01 -6.24 -4.66
C TYR A 27 4.45 -7.04 -5.88
N LYS A 28 4.50 -6.40 -7.04
CA LYS A 28 4.95 -7.03 -8.29
C LYS A 28 6.38 -7.56 -8.17
N VAL A 29 7.29 -6.77 -7.61
CA VAL A 29 8.68 -7.19 -7.38
C VAL A 29 8.73 -8.41 -6.46
N VAL A 30 7.97 -8.41 -5.37
CA VAL A 30 7.91 -9.54 -4.43
C VAL A 30 7.44 -10.81 -5.14
N VAL A 31 6.38 -10.74 -5.93
CA VAL A 31 5.86 -11.88 -6.70
C VAL A 31 6.92 -12.39 -7.68
N GLN A 32 7.60 -11.49 -8.39
CA GLN A 32 8.66 -11.85 -9.33
C GLN A 32 9.84 -12.53 -8.65
N LEU A 33 10.27 -12.03 -7.48
CA LEU A 33 11.33 -12.66 -6.69
C LEU A 33 10.96 -14.09 -6.29
N CYS A 34 9.73 -14.28 -5.81
CA CYS A 34 9.26 -15.60 -5.41
C CYS A 34 9.25 -16.60 -6.55
N HIS A 35 8.89 -16.18 -7.76
CA HIS A 35 8.93 -17.03 -8.95
C HIS A 35 10.35 -17.31 -9.42
N GLU A 36 11.19 -16.28 -9.49
CA GLU A 36 12.57 -16.40 -9.98
C GLU A 36 13.39 -17.38 -9.14
N PHE A 37 13.27 -17.31 -7.83
CA PHE A 37 14.05 -18.13 -6.90
C PHE A 37 13.30 -19.35 -6.38
N LYS A 38 12.11 -19.64 -6.92
CA LYS A 38 11.29 -20.80 -6.55
C LYS A 38 11.08 -20.91 -5.03
N ILE A 39 10.71 -19.80 -4.43
CA ILE A 39 10.46 -19.74 -2.99
C ILE A 39 9.32 -20.68 -2.62
N ASP A 40 9.50 -21.41 -1.50
CA ASP A 40 8.50 -22.33 -0.98
C ASP A 40 7.12 -21.67 -0.82
N PHE A 41 6.07 -22.41 -1.14
CA PHE A 41 4.69 -21.92 -1.17
C PHE A 41 4.29 -21.21 0.11
N LYS A 42 4.59 -21.79 1.27
CA LYS A 42 4.22 -21.21 2.57
C LYS A 42 4.87 -19.84 2.77
N ILE A 43 6.17 -19.75 2.49
CA ILE A 43 6.93 -18.50 2.64
C ILE A 43 6.46 -17.48 1.60
N ARG A 44 6.27 -17.94 0.36
CA ARG A 44 5.78 -17.10 -0.73
C ARG A 44 4.41 -16.49 -0.40
N SER A 45 3.49 -17.28 0.14
CA SER A 45 2.17 -16.79 0.54
C SER A 45 2.27 -15.69 1.59
N GLN A 46 3.10 -15.89 2.59
CA GLN A 46 3.24 -14.93 3.69
C GLN A 46 3.80 -13.59 3.24
N ILE A 47 4.88 -13.61 2.46
CA ILE A 47 5.47 -12.34 1.97
C ILE A 47 4.56 -11.66 0.95
N SER A 48 3.91 -12.41 0.09
CA SER A 48 2.98 -11.86 -0.91
C SER A 48 1.77 -11.22 -0.23
N ASP A 49 1.21 -11.85 0.79
CA ASP A 49 0.09 -11.31 1.56
C ASP A 49 0.48 -10.00 2.27
N ALA A 50 1.67 -9.95 2.87
CA ALA A 50 2.17 -8.75 3.50
C ALA A 50 2.34 -7.61 2.49
N ALA A 51 2.96 -7.89 1.34
CA ALA A 51 3.17 -6.90 0.30
C ALA A 51 1.86 -6.39 -0.31
N GLN A 52 0.89 -7.28 -0.52
CA GLN A 52 -0.43 -6.91 -1.04
C GLN A 52 -1.24 -6.06 -0.05
N SER A 53 -1.07 -6.30 1.23
CA SER A 53 -1.74 -5.54 2.30
C SER A 53 -1.39 -4.05 2.26
N VAL A 54 -0.23 -3.67 1.73
CA VAL A 54 0.19 -2.26 1.65
C VAL A 54 -0.75 -1.45 0.76
N PRO A 55 -0.87 -1.73 -0.55
CA PRO A 55 -1.77 -0.96 -1.40
C PRO A 55 -3.24 -1.17 -1.03
N ALA A 56 -3.62 -2.35 -0.55
CA ALA A 56 -4.99 -2.63 -0.15
C ALA A 56 -5.44 -1.70 0.99
N ASN A 57 -4.60 -1.49 2.01
CA ASN A 57 -4.93 -0.61 3.12
C ASN A 57 -4.86 0.87 2.75
N ILE A 58 -3.98 1.28 1.84
CA ILE A 58 -3.99 2.64 1.32
C ILE A 58 -5.34 2.93 0.65
N ALA A 59 -5.80 2.03 -0.21
CA ALA A 59 -7.07 2.17 -0.92
C ALA A 59 -8.26 2.15 0.04
N GLU A 60 -8.29 1.22 0.98
CA GLU A 60 -9.36 1.11 1.96
C GLU A 60 -9.43 2.35 2.86
N GLY A 61 -8.29 2.80 3.37
CA GLY A 61 -8.24 4.00 4.20
C GLY A 61 -8.68 5.25 3.47
N TYR A 62 -8.24 5.41 2.24
CA TYR A 62 -8.67 6.53 1.39
C TYR A 62 -10.19 6.56 1.20
N SER A 63 -10.82 5.40 1.13
CA SER A 63 -12.25 5.25 0.91
C SER A 63 -13.09 5.39 2.18
N ARG A 64 -12.45 5.48 3.34
CA ARG A 64 -13.13 5.68 4.62
C ARG A 64 -13.64 7.11 4.77
N ARG A 65 -14.60 7.29 5.66
CA ARG A 65 -15.29 8.55 5.87
C ARG A 65 -14.50 9.57 6.67
N SER A 66 -13.78 9.12 7.69
CA SER A 66 -13.06 9.99 8.62
C SER A 66 -11.55 9.93 8.45
N ILE A 67 -10.88 11.01 8.81
CA ILE A 67 -9.42 11.05 8.81
C ILE A 67 -8.82 10.05 9.81
N ASN A 68 -9.49 9.80 10.92
CA ASN A 68 -9.01 8.83 11.91
C ASN A 68 -8.99 7.41 11.33
N GLU A 69 -10.02 7.02 10.60
CA GLU A 69 -10.08 5.73 9.92
C GLU A 69 -9.01 5.66 8.82
N TYR A 70 -8.83 6.73 8.05
CA TYR A 70 -7.81 6.81 7.01
C TYR A 70 -6.42 6.57 7.61
N LEU A 71 -6.06 7.31 8.64
CA LEU A 71 -4.77 7.17 9.31
C LEU A 71 -4.57 5.77 9.89
N GLN A 72 -5.60 5.18 10.48
CA GLN A 72 -5.51 3.83 11.02
C GLN A 72 -5.13 2.81 9.95
N HIS A 73 -5.76 2.88 8.77
CA HIS A 73 -5.42 2.01 7.64
C HIS A 73 -4.01 2.25 7.12
N LEU A 74 -3.55 3.50 7.11
CA LEU A 74 -2.17 3.80 6.72
C LEU A 74 -1.14 3.25 7.70
N TYR A 75 -1.44 3.25 9.00
CA TYR A 75 -0.59 2.60 9.99
C TYR A 75 -0.54 1.09 9.79
N VAL A 76 -1.64 0.47 9.40
CA VAL A 76 -1.64 -0.96 9.01
C VAL A 76 -0.74 -1.18 7.79
N SER A 77 -0.80 -0.29 6.78
CA SER A 77 0.09 -0.36 5.62
C SER A 77 1.56 -0.27 6.01
N LEU A 78 1.91 0.63 6.94
CA LEU A 78 3.28 0.74 7.46
C LEU A 78 3.73 -0.53 8.15
N GLY A 79 2.87 -1.14 8.95
CA GLY A 79 3.15 -2.44 9.57
C GLY A 79 3.38 -3.54 8.54
N SER A 80 2.57 -3.56 7.50
CA SER A 80 2.70 -4.52 6.39
C SER A 80 4.00 -4.30 5.59
N LEU A 81 4.43 -3.05 5.43
CA LEU A 81 5.73 -2.73 4.85
C LEU A 81 6.88 -3.30 5.68
N SER A 82 6.83 -3.10 6.99
CA SER A 82 7.85 -3.63 7.91
C SER A 82 7.89 -5.16 7.85
N GLU A 83 6.73 -5.82 7.82
CA GLU A 83 6.65 -7.27 7.68
C GLU A 83 7.26 -7.73 6.35
N THR A 84 6.94 -7.05 5.25
CA THR A 84 7.49 -7.37 3.92
C THR A 84 9.02 -7.28 3.92
N LEU A 85 9.58 -6.22 4.48
CA LEU A 85 11.03 -6.04 4.58
C LEU A 85 11.67 -7.12 5.44
N SER A 86 11.08 -7.42 6.60
CA SER A 86 11.59 -8.46 7.49
C SER A 86 11.62 -9.83 6.82
N ARG A 87 10.57 -10.18 6.10
CA ARG A 87 10.49 -11.44 5.37
C ARG A 87 11.47 -11.51 4.20
N ALA A 88 11.62 -10.43 3.44
CA ALA A 88 12.62 -10.36 2.37
C ALA A 88 14.05 -10.43 2.92
N THR A 89 14.30 -9.75 4.04
CA THR A 89 15.61 -9.81 4.72
C THR A 89 15.93 -11.24 5.17
N ALA A 90 14.94 -11.97 5.67
CA ALA A 90 15.12 -13.37 6.05
C ALA A 90 15.47 -14.24 4.84
N LEU A 91 14.85 -14.03 3.68
CA LEU A 91 15.18 -14.73 2.45
C LEU A 91 16.61 -14.44 2.01
N PHE A 92 17.04 -13.19 2.08
CA PHE A 92 18.41 -12.78 1.77
C PHE A 92 19.41 -13.40 2.74
N ALA A 93 19.14 -13.32 4.05
CA ALA A 93 20.02 -13.90 5.07
C ALA A 93 20.15 -15.41 4.93
N ALA A 94 19.11 -16.10 4.49
CA ALA A 94 19.10 -17.53 4.22
C ALA A 94 19.67 -17.89 2.82
N GLU A 95 20.19 -16.91 2.10
CA GLU A 95 20.78 -17.09 0.76
C GLU A 95 19.79 -17.64 -0.28
N GLN A 96 18.51 -17.38 -0.09
CA GLN A 96 17.45 -17.83 -1.02
C GLN A 96 17.22 -16.85 -2.16
N ILE A 97 17.68 -15.62 -2.02
CA ILE A 97 17.68 -14.60 -3.08
C ILE A 97 19.06 -13.95 -3.15
N THR A 98 19.39 -13.38 -4.31
CA THR A 98 20.69 -12.73 -4.49
C THR A 98 20.72 -11.33 -3.85
N GLU A 99 21.92 -10.87 -3.48
CA GLU A 99 22.13 -9.51 -2.98
C GLU A 99 21.63 -8.45 -3.96
N LYS A 100 21.94 -8.64 -5.25
CA LYS A 100 21.49 -7.71 -6.29
C LYS A 100 19.97 -7.54 -6.30
N ARG A 101 19.25 -8.65 -6.26
CA ARG A 101 17.78 -8.62 -6.29
C ARG A 101 17.21 -8.07 -4.99
N PHE A 102 17.85 -8.39 -3.86
CA PHE A 102 17.46 -7.80 -2.57
C PHE A 102 17.65 -6.28 -2.58
N ASP A 103 18.78 -5.79 -3.09
CA ASP A 103 19.06 -4.34 -3.15
C ASP A 103 18.03 -3.61 -4.03
N GLU A 104 17.63 -4.19 -5.15
CA GLU A 104 16.58 -3.63 -6.01
C GLU A 104 15.24 -3.55 -5.26
N PHE A 105 14.89 -4.60 -4.54
CA PHE A 105 13.70 -4.63 -3.69
C PHE A 105 13.79 -3.57 -2.59
N ASP A 106 14.91 -3.50 -1.89
CA ASP A 106 15.11 -2.59 -0.75
C ASP A 106 15.00 -1.13 -1.17
N ALA A 107 15.58 -0.76 -2.31
CA ALA A 107 15.50 0.59 -2.83
C ALA A 107 14.04 1.00 -3.09
N LEU A 108 13.25 0.13 -3.69
CA LEU A 108 11.82 0.39 -3.93
C LEU A 108 11.03 0.43 -2.62
N HIS A 109 11.31 -0.50 -1.70
CA HIS A 109 10.68 -0.54 -0.39
C HIS A 109 10.90 0.78 0.36
N TYR A 110 12.13 1.27 0.37
CA TYR A 110 12.50 2.53 1.02
C TYR A 110 11.72 3.71 0.42
N GLU A 111 11.58 3.75 -0.89
CA GLU A 111 10.80 4.78 -1.58
C GLU A 111 9.32 4.75 -1.18
N VAL A 112 8.72 3.57 -1.14
CA VAL A 112 7.33 3.39 -0.70
C VAL A 112 7.18 3.85 0.75
N GLU A 113 8.08 3.44 1.62
CA GLU A 113 8.06 3.78 3.03
C GLU A 113 8.11 5.29 3.24
N ASN A 114 9.04 5.99 2.59
CA ASN A 114 9.17 7.45 2.70
C ASN A 114 7.90 8.17 2.23
N LYS A 115 7.36 7.77 1.09
CA LYS A 115 6.14 8.39 0.57
C LYS A 115 4.93 8.11 1.46
N LEU A 116 4.86 6.94 2.03
CA LEU A 116 3.77 6.59 2.96
C LEU A 116 3.87 7.40 4.25
N TRP A 117 5.07 7.54 4.80
CA TRP A 117 5.29 8.41 5.97
C TRP A 117 4.96 9.87 5.67
N ASN A 118 5.29 10.37 4.47
CA ASN A 118 4.94 11.73 4.06
C ASN A 118 3.42 11.93 4.00
N LEU A 119 2.71 10.94 3.49
CA LEU A 119 1.24 10.96 3.46
C LEU A 119 0.67 10.99 4.88
N VAL A 120 1.16 10.10 5.75
CA VAL A 120 0.74 10.05 7.16
C VAL A 120 1.00 11.40 7.84
N ALA A 121 2.20 11.96 7.69
CA ALA A 121 2.56 13.25 8.30
C ALA A 121 1.63 14.37 7.82
N SER A 122 1.32 14.42 6.53
CA SER A 122 0.40 15.40 5.96
C SER A 122 -1.00 15.29 6.55
N LEU A 123 -1.50 14.06 6.73
CA LEU A 123 -2.83 13.82 7.30
C LEU A 123 -2.86 14.11 8.80
N GLU A 124 -1.80 13.76 9.53
CA GLU A 124 -1.68 14.09 10.95
C GLU A 124 -1.71 15.60 11.18
N GLU A 125 -1.01 16.36 10.34
CA GLU A 125 -1.02 17.83 10.38
C GLU A 125 -2.43 18.38 10.14
N LYS A 126 -3.11 17.89 9.09
CA LYS A 126 -4.49 18.29 8.78
C LYS A 126 -5.45 17.97 9.92
N ARG A 127 -5.27 16.84 10.57
CA ARG A 127 -6.09 16.45 11.73
C ARG A 127 -5.86 17.40 12.89
N THR A 128 -4.61 17.74 13.18
CA THR A 128 -4.26 18.66 14.27
C THR A 128 -4.79 20.07 14.01
N GLU A 129 -4.70 20.55 12.77
CA GLU A 129 -5.20 21.87 12.36
C GLU A 129 -6.72 21.92 12.19
N GLY A 130 -7.39 20.76 12.15
CA GLY A 130 -8.83 20.69 11.91
C GLY A 130 -9.23 21.09 10.50
N THR A 131 -8.32 20.98 9.53
CA THR A 131 -8.56 21.37 8.13
C THR A 131 -9.14 20.26 7.27
N TRP A 132 -9.16 19.03 7.77
CA TRP A 132 -9.75 17.90 7.05
C TRP A 132 -11.26 17.87 7.25
N ILE A 133 -11.98 17.74 6.15
CA ILE A 133 -13.44 17.57 6.18
C ILE A 133 -13.74 16.09 5.96
N ASP A 134 -14.36 15.46 6.96
CA ASP A 134 -14.78 14.06 6.85
C ASP A 134 -15.78 13.89 5.69
N ARG A 135 -15.61 12.79 4.98
CA ARG A 135 -16.51 12.45 3.87
C ARG A 135 -17.81 11.92 4.42
N VAL A 136 -18.77 12.81 4.55
CA VAL A 136 -20.15 12.40 4.85
C VAL A 136 -20.83 12.22 3.52
N PRO A 137 -21.49 11.07 3.26
CA PRO A 137 -22.32 10.92 2.08
C PRO A 137 -23.31 12.08 2.08
N LYS A 138 -23.33 12.87 0.99
CA LYS A 138 -24.39 13.86 0.83
C LYS A 138 -25.70 13.10 0.95
N PRO A 139 -26.62 13.53 1.81
CA PRO A 139 -27.92 12.91 1.85
C PRO A 139 -28.45 12.97 0.41
N ASN A 140 -28.70 11.79 -0.16
CA ASN A 140 -29.35 11.73 -1.45
C ASN A 140 -30.65 12.52 -1.32
N LYS A 141 -30.87 13.47 -2.22
CA LYS A 141 -32.19 14.13 -2.36
C LYS A 141 -33.27 13.15 -2.74
N VAL A 142 -32.95 11.87 -2.83
CA VAL A 142 -33.93 10.80 -3.01
C VAL A 142 -34.57 10.59 -1.64
N VAL A 143 -35.74 11.13 -1.47
CA VAL A 143 -36.64 10.76 -0.39
C VAL A 143 -36.85 9.25 -0.50
N ILE A 144 -36.17 8.49 0.36
CA ILE A 144 -36.54 7.08 0.53
C ILE A 144 -37.96 7.10 1.10
N LYS A 145 -38.93 6.86 0.24
CA LYS A 145 -40.28 6.61 0.69
C LYS A 145 -40.25 5.27 1.41
N VAL A 146 -40.29 5.35 2.71
CA VAL A 146 -40.50 4.17 3.54
C VAL A 146 -41.90 3.68 3.32
#